data_c73a903084cda783ec3d34f14676f069
#
_entry.id   c73a903084cda783ec3d34f14676f069
#
_cell.length_a   1.000
_cell.length_b   1.000
_cell.length_c   1.000
_cell.angle_alpha   90.00
_cell.angle_beta   90.00
_cell.angle_gamma   90.00
#
_symmetry.space_group_name_H-M   'P 1'
#
loop_
_entity.id
_entity.type
_entity.pdbx_description
1 polymer ?
#
loop_
_entity_poly.entity_id
_entity_poly.type
_entity_poly.pdbx_seq_one_letter_code
_entity_poly.pdbx_strand_id
1 'polypeptide(L)'
;MVFSISGQLFAISATSVQEIRSADNLGGVVFDLEQSVIKKVRHMVEREGRAYYVLSGCIHFELRASRPAIVLILRDLPVAVLVNRIEEMAEMTVLYSLPASFQGLERRWYRGVTVLADKVLPVLEPRGLLTPVELDLLKPAAEECSGRMLAAGEAGIAR
;
A
#
# COMPACT_ATOMS: atom_id res chain seq x y z
N MET A 1 2.29 -9.27 -11.66
CA MET A 1 2.40 -9.97 -10.36
C MET A 1 1.01 -10.15 -9.79
N VAL A 2 0.70 -11.36 -9.37
CA VAL A 2 -0.55 -11.74 -8.71
C VAL A 2 -0.30 -11.92 -7.21
N PHE A 3 -1.15 -11.38 -6.39
CA PHE A 3 -1.07 -11.47 -4.94
C PHE A 3 -2.47 -11.64 -4.33
N SER A 4 -2.53 -12.04 -3.08
CA SER A 4 -3.78 -12.22 -2.36
C SER A 4 -3.87 -11.37 -1.11
N ILE A 5 -5.09 -10.93 -0.83
CA ILE A 5 -5.49 -10.29 0.43
C ILE A 5 -6.76 -10.98 0.90
N SER A 6 -6.71 -11.58 2.09
CA SER A 6 -7.86 -12.29 2.68
C SER A 6 -8.50 -13.32 1.75
N GLY A 7 -7.68 -14.01 0.95
CA GLY A 7 -8.12 -15.03 0.00
C GLY A 7 -8.61 -14.48 -1.36
N GLN A 8 -8.73 -13.18 -1.51
CA GLN A 8 -9.05 -12.51 -2.79
C GLN A 8 -7.79 -12.30 -3.61
N LEU A 9 -7.86 -12.57 -4.89
CA LEU A 9 -6.76 -12.38 -5.83
C LEU A 9 -6.83 -11.01 -6.52
N PHE A 10 -5.66 -10.39 -6.63
CA PHE A 10 -5.43 -9.12 -7.31
C PHE A 10 -4.21 -9.24 -8.20
N ALA A 11 -4.15 -8.40 -9.22
CA ALA A 11 -2.95 -8.21 -10.02
C ALA A 11 -2.45 -6.76 -9.92
N ILE A 12 -1.14 -6.59 -10.04
CA ILE A 12 -0.49 -5.29 -10.17
C ILE A 12 0.65 -5.42 -11.17
N SER A 13 0.92 -4.36 -11.94
CA SER A 13 2.10 -4.34 -12.79
C SER A 13 3.36 -4.48 -11.94
N ALA A 14 4.23 -5.41 -12.28
CA ALA A 14 5.51 -5.60 -11.59
C ALA A 14 6.37 -4.33 -11.62
N THR A 15 6.25 -3.52 -12.68
CA THR A 15 6.97 -2.24 -12.80
C THR A 15 6.49 -1.19 -11.82
N SER A 16 5.29 -1.33 -11.27
CA SER A 16 4.73 -0.46 -10.23
C SER A 16 5.23 -0.80 -8.82
N VAL A 17 5.87 -1.93 -8.66
CA VAL A 17 6.43 -2.38 -7.38
C VAL A 17 7.93 -2.14 -7.38
N GLN A 18 8.41 -1.38 -6.40
CA GLN A 18 9.82 -1.11 -6.22
C GLN A 18 10.50 -2.23 -5.43
N GLU A 19 9.84 -2.71 -4.39
CA GLU A 19 10.40 -3.68 -3.46
C GLU A 19 9.29 -4.53 -2.82
N ILE A 20 9.63 -5.77 -2.50
CA ILE A 20 8.79 -6.70 -1.76
C ILE A 20 9.53 -7.06 -0.47
N ARG A 21 8.88 -6.89 0.69
CA ARG A 21 9.45 -7.21 1.99
C ARG A 21 8.51 -8.00 2.87
N SER A 22 9.08 -8.58 3.93
CA SER A 22 8.29 -9.11 5.04
C SER A 22 7.60 -7.99 5.79
N ALA A 23 6.34 -8.19 6.18
CA ALA A 23 5.59 -7.24 7.00
C ALA A 23 6.22 -7.04 8.40
N ASP A 24 6.94 -8.03 8.89
CA ASP A 24 7.65 -7.98 10.19
C ASP A 24 8.97 -7.21 10.12
N ASN A 25 9.49 -6.93 8.91
CA ASN A 25 10.73 -6.19 8.70
C ASN A 25 10.62 -5.22 7.53
N LEU A 26 10.14 -4.03 7.82
CA LEU A 26 9.95 -2.97 6.81
C LEU A 26 11.26 -2.26 6.43
N GLY A 27 12.32 -2.48 7.18
CA GLY A 27 13.64 -1.95 6.87
C GLY A 27 13.71 -0.41 6.98
N GLY A 28 13.23 0.12 8.09
CA GLY A 28 13.24 1.55 8.38
C GLY A 28 12.69 1.84 9.77
N VAL A 29 12.45 3.10 10.08
CA VAL A 29 11.82 3.50 11.33
C VAL A 29 10.31 3.54 11.14
N VAL A 30 9.58 2.77 11.95
CA VAL A 30 8.14 2.67 11.90
C VAL A 30 7.51 3.62 12.90
N PHE A 31 6.60 4.45 12.44
CA PHE A 31 5.81 5.36 13.25
C PHE A 31 4.36 4.89 13.28
N ASP A 32 3.79 4.87 14.46
CA ASP A 32 2.36 4.59 14.63
C ASP A 32 1.54 5.87 14.38
N LEU A 33 0.51 5.75 13.57
CA LEU A 33 -0.45 6.80 13.25
C LEU A 33 -1.82 6.46 13.88
N GLU A 34 -1.85 6.17 15.18
CA GLU A 34 -3.06 5.72 15.91
C GLU A 34 -4.26 6.64 15.72
N GLN A 35 -4.01 7.94 15.56
CA GLN A 35 -5.05 8.95 15.36
C GLN A 35 -5.25 9.34 13.88
N SER A 36 -4.77 8.51 12.97
CA SER A 36 -4.95 8.78 11.54
C SER A 36 -6.43 8.91 11.18
N VAL A 37 -6.78 10.01 10.53
CA VAL A 37 -8.12 10.23 9.96
C VAL A 37 -8.39 9.29 8.78
N ILE A 38 -7.35 8.71 8.22
CA ILE A 38 -7.40 7.73 7.13
C ILE A 38 -7.23 6.32 7.72
N LYS A 39 -8.33 5.66 8.03
CA LYS A 39 -8.35 4.38 8.76
C LYS A 39 -7.53 3.26 8.13
N LYS A 40 -7.40 3.25 6.82
CA LYS A 40 -6.60 2.25 6.08
C LYS A 40 -5.09 2.46 6.24
N VAL A 41 -4.65 3.61 6.76
CA VAL A 41 -3.23 3.94 7.00
C VAL A 41 -3.02 4.14 8.49
N ARG A 42 -2.39 3.19 9.14
CA ARG A 42 -2.09 3.22 10.59
C ARG A 42 -0.63 3.36 10.92
N HIS A 43 0.22 3.17 9.94
CA HIS A 43 1.67 3.23 10.10
C HIS A 43 2.31 4.03 8.97
N MET A 44 3.42 4.66 9.29
CA MET A 44 4.33 5.25 8.35
C MET A 44 5.72 4.67 8.57
N VAL A 45 6.45 4.43 7.52
CA VAL A 45 7.85 3.99 7.58
C VAL A 45 8.73 5.04 6.94
N GLU A 46 9.77 5.47 7.65
CA GLU A 46 10.82 6.30 7.08
C GLU A 46 12.04 5.45 6.73
N ARG A 47 12.43 5.50 5.46
CA ARG A 47 13.55 4.76 4.91
C ARG A 47 14.33 5.64 3.96
N GLU A 48 15.66 5.70 4.12
CA GLU A 48 16.54 6.42 3.20
C GLU A 48 16.09 7.86 2.91
N GLY A 49 15.55 8.53 3.95
CA GLY A 49 15.05 9.90 3.85
C GLY A 49 13.70 10.03 3.14
N ARG A 50 12.97 8.93 2.92
CA ARG A 50 11.63 8.90 2.34
C ARG A 50 10.62 8.33 3.30
N ALA A 51 9.46 8.96 3.38
CA ALA A 51 8.31 8.45 4.12
C ALA A 51 7.40 7.64 3.21
N TYR A 52 6.97 6.47 3.70
CA TYR A 52 5.99 5.61 3.05
C TYR A 52 4.82 5.38 3.99
N TYR A 53 3.62 5.65 3.52
CA TYR A 53 2.39 5.33 4.25
C TYR A 53 2.03 3.88 4.04
N VAL A 54 1.92 3.14 5.13
CA VAL A 54 1.62 1.70 5.09
C VAL A 54 0.12 1.51 5.11
N LEU A 55 -0.40 1.09 3.97
CA LEU A 55 -1.82 0.89 3.72
C LEU A 55 -2.21 -0.55 4.02
N SER A 56 -3.26 -0.73 4.84
CA SER A 56 -3.87 -2.03 5.05
C SER A 56 -4.73 -2.44 3.85
N GLY A 57 -4.31 -3.45 3.11
CA GLY A 57 -5.06 -3.92 1.96
C GLY A 57 -6.46 -4.43 2.34
N CYS A 58 -6.62 -5.16 3.43
CA CYS A 58 -7.94 -5.65 3.83
C CYS A 58 -8.90 -4.53 4.22
N ILE A 59 -8.43 -3.45 4.84
CA ILE A 59 -9.28 -2.28 5.14
C ILE A 59 -9.62 -1.52 3.87
N HIS A 60 -8.64 -1.28 3.00
CA HIS A 60 -8.86 -0.54 1.75
C HIS A 60 -9.91 -1.20 0.85
N PHE A 61 -9.81 -2.52 0.67
CA PHE A 61 -10.71 -3.27 -0.18
C PHE A 61 -11.95 -3.81 0.54
N GLU A 62 -12.18 -3.41 1.80
CA GLU A 62 -13.33 -3.83 2.61
C GLU A 62 -13.44 -5.36 2.73
N LEU A 63 -12.30 -6.01 2.89
CA LEU A 63 -12.19 -7.45 3.02
C LEU A 63 -12.14 -7.87 4.50
N ARG A 64 -12.32 -9.16 4.73
CA ARG A 64 -12.19 -9.77 6.05
C ARG A 64 -10.79 -9.47 6.61
N ALA A 65 -10.71 -9.13 7.90
CA ALA A 65 -9.45 -8.91 8.58
C ALA A 65 -8.55 -10.16 8.50
N SER A 66 -7.30 -9.96 8.13
CA SER A 66 -6.29 -11.01 8.05
C SER A 66 -4.94 -10.44 8.46
N ARG A 67 -4.05 -11.32 8.95
CA ARG A 67 -2.68 -10.93 9.27
C ARG A 67 -1.86 -10.85 7.99
N PRO A 68 -1.34 -9.67 7.63
CA PRO A 68 -0.48 -9.55 6.47
C PRO A 68 0.88 -10.18 6.73
N ALA A 69 1.50 -10.73 5.70
CA ALA A 69 2.85 -11.29 5.78
C ALA A 69 3.86 -10.51 4.91
N ILE A 70 3.36 -9.76 3.93
CA ILE A 70 4.18 -9.10 2.92
C ILE A 70 3.78 -7.64 2.79
N VAL A 71 4.77 -6.81 2.50
CA VAL A 71 4.62 -5.41 2.12
C VAL A 71 5.10 -5.23 0.69
N LEU A 72 4.28 -4.59 -0.13
CA LEU A 72 4.63 -4.10 -1.47
C LEU A 72 4.94 -2.62 -1.38
N ILE A 73 6.20 -2.24 -1.57
CA ILE A 73 6.60 -0.82 -1.65
C ILE A 73 6.44 -0.39 -3.09
N LEU A 74 5.59 0.63 -3.31
CA LEU A 74 5.27 1.09 -4.64
C LEU A 74 6.33 2.04 -5.18
N ARG A 75 6.54 1.96 -6.49
CA ARG A 75 7.46 2.84 -7.21
C ARG A 75 6.84 4.22 -7.41
N ASP A 76 7.63 5.26 -7.19
CA ASP A 76 7.26 6.66 -7.42
C ASP A 76 6.04 7.17 -6.62
N LEU A 77 5.64 6.42 -5.61
CA LEU A 77 4.54 6.76 -4.70
C LEU A 77 5.00 6.59 -3.24
N PRO A 78 4.56 7.44 -2.33
CA PRO A 78 4.85 7.28 -0.89
C PRO A 78 3.91 6.25 -0.25
N VAL A 79 3.73 5.11 -0.88
CA VAL A 79 2.74 4.08 -0.48
C VAL A 79 3.39 2.71 -0.42
N ALA A 80 3.11 2.01 0.67
CA ALA A 80 3.40 0.60 0.83
C ALA A 80 2.11 -0.14 1.18
N VAL A 81 1.85 -1.27 0.56
CA VAL A 81 0.61 -2.05 0.73
C VAL A 81 0.86 -3.36 1.46
N LEU A 82 0.13 -3.58 2.54
CA LEU A 82 0.14 -4.85 3.26
C LEU A 82 -0.75 -5.87 2.55
N VAL A 83 -0.15 -7.01 2.21
CA VAL A 83 -0.82 -8.13 1.53
C VAL A 83 -0.50 -9.45 2.24
N ASN A 84 -1.24 -10.52 1.94
CA ASN A 84 -1.02 -11.81 2.58
C ASN A 84 0.07 -12.62 1.87
N ARG A 85 -0.01 -12.74 0.54
CA ARG A 85 0.91 -13.58 -0.24
C ARG A 85 1.13 -13.04 -1.64
N ILE A 86 2.33 -13.29 -2.16
CA ILE A 86 2.57 -13.28 -3.60
C ILE A 86 2.22 -14.68 -4.12
N GLU A 87 1.28 -14.76 -5.04
CA GLU A 87 0.80 -16.02 -5.57
C GLU A 87 1.60 -16.44 -6.80
N GLU A 88 1.85 -15.48 -7.71
CA GLU A 88 2.40 -15.81 -9.00
C GLU A 88 3.01 -14.58 -9.69
N MET A 89 4.08 -14.81 -10.45
CA MET A 89 4.60 -13.84 -11.41
C MET A 89 4.16 -14.32 -12.79
N ALA A 90 3.15 -13.71 -13.35
CA ALA A 90 2.57 -14.05 -14.63
C ALA A 90 2.65 -12.88 -15.60
N GLU A 91 2.73 -13.18 -16.88
CA GLU A 91 2.59 -12.20 -17.95
C GLU A 91 1.11 -11.87 -18.15
N MET A 92 0.78 -10.59 -18.08
CA MET A 92 -0.57 -10.12 -18.39
C MET A 92 -0.67 -9.81 -19.86
N THR A 93 -1.40 -10.63 -20.58
CA THR A 93 -1.53 -10.52 -22.05
C THR A 93 -2.63 -9.58 -22.48
N VAL A 94 -3.69 -9.45 -21.69
CA VAL A 94 -4.85 -8.60 -22.01
C VAL A 94 -5.35 -7.88 -20.75
N LEU A 95 -5.67 -6.61 -20.91
CA LEU A 95 -6.35 -5.79 -19.93
C LEU A 95 -7.72 -5.40 -20.46
N TYR A 96 -8.78 -5.86 -19.81
CA TYR A 96 -10.16 -5.51 -20.13
C TYR A 96 -10.62 -4.31 -19.32
N SER A 97 -11.53 -3.51 -19.87
CA SER A 97 -12.19 -2.45 -19.13
C SER A 97 -12.94 -2.99 -17.91
N LEU A 98 -13.06 -2.18 -16.88
CA LEU A 98 -13.87 -2.54 -15.71
C LEU A 98 -15.32 -2.79 -16.11
N PRO A 99 -15.95 -3.88 -15.62
CA PRO A 99 -17.36 -4.12 -15.80
C PRO A 99 -18.21 -2.95 -15.27
N ALA A 100 -19.42 -2.77 -15.86
CA ALA A 100 -20.35 -1.72 -15.45
C ALA A 100 -20.84 -1.84 -14.00
N SER A 101 -20.68 -3.00 -13.38
CA SER A 101 -20.97 -3.22 -11.96
C SER A 101 -20.06 -2.43 -11.01
N PHE A 102 -18.87 -2.04 -11.46
CA PHE A 102 -17.98 -1.15 -10.71
C PHE A 102 -18.42 0.31 -10.93
N GLN A 103 -19.25 0.84 -10.06
CA GLN A 103 -19.83 2.19 -10.23
C GLN A 103 -19.41 3.20 -9.16
N GLY A 104 -18.82 2.74 -8.03
CA GLY A 104 -18.45 3.58 -6.92
C GLY A 104 -17.04 4.16 -7.02
N LEU A 105 -16.53 4.64 -5.89
CA LEU A 105 -15.15 5.14 -5.77
C LEU A 105 -14.11 4.07 -6.06
N GLU A 106 -14.48 2.81 -5.90
CA GLU A 106 -13.66 1.63 -6.19
C GLU A 106 -13.17 1.56 -7.64
N ARG A 107 -13.84 2.20 -8.59
CA ARG A 107 -13.36 2.31 -9.98
C ARG A 107 -11.95 2.91 -10.07
N ARG A 108 -11.60 3.78 -9.14
CA ARG A 108 -10.28 4.42 -9.10
C ARG A 108 -9.17 3.49 -8.63
N TRP A 109 -9.54 2.39 -7.97
CA TRP A 109 -8.58 1.41 -7.45
C TRP A 109 -8.03 0.50 -8.52
N TYR A 110 -8.70 0.43 -9.66
CA TYR A 110 -8.40 -0.56 -10.71
C TYR A 110 -8.19 0.10 -12.07
N ARG A 111 -7.20 -0.41 -12.79
CA ARG A 111 -7.00 -0.11 -14.22
C ARG A 111 -8.01 -0.84 -15.11
N GLY A 112 -8.44 -2.01 -14.68
CA GLY A 112 -9.28 -2.93 -15.41
C GLY A 112 -9.24 -4.30 -14.78
N VAL A 113 -9.56 -5.32 -15.56
CA VAL A 113 -9.50 -6.72 -15.17
C VAL A 113 -8.67 -7.51 -16.20
N THR A 114 -8.03 -8.56 -15.72
CA THR A 114 -7.35 -9.55 -16.60
C THR A 114 -7.87 -10.94 -16.31
N VAL A 115 -7.60 -11.87 -17.21
CA VAL A 115 -7.95 -13.29 -17.04
C VAL A 115 -6.66 -14.10 -16.97
N LEU A 116 -6.54 -14.88 -15.91
CA LEU A 116 -5.42 -15.78 -15.70
C LEU A 116 -5.94 -17.13 -15.21
N ALA A 117 -5.61 -18.21 -15.94
CA ALA A 117 -6.07 -19.55 -15.59
C ALA A 117 -7.58 -19.62 -15.29
N ASP A 118 -8.40 -19.06 -16.18
CA ASP A 118 -9.88 -18.98 -16.08
C ASP A 118 -10.42 -18.17 -14.90
N LYS A 119 -9.54 -17.44 -14.21
CA LYS A 119 -9.92 -16.49 -13.14
C LYS A 119 -9.87 -15.06 -13.63
N VAL A 120 -10.89 -14.30 -13.29
CA VAL A 120 -10.95 -12.86 -13.53
C VAL A 120 -10.30 -12.15 -12.35
N LEU A 121 -9.25 -11.38 -12.60
CA LEU A 121 -8.47 -10.67 -11.60
C LEU A 121 -8.59 -9.17 -11.80
N PRO A 122 -8.98 -8.39 -10.78
CA PRO A 122 -8.86 -6.94 -10.85
C PRO A 122 -7.38 -6.53 -10.84
N VAL A 123 -7.04 -5.59 -11.73
CA VAL A 123 -5.69 -5.06 -11.86
C VAL A 123 -5.63 -3.71 -11.18
N LEU A 124 -4.78 -3.57 -10.16
CA LEU A 124 -4.69 -2.35 -9.36
C LEU A 124 -4.14 -1.17 -10.15
N GLU A 125 -4.73 -0.01 -9.89
CA GLU A 125 -4.15 1.29 -10.22
C GLU A 125 -3.44 1.84 -8.97
N PRO A 126 -2.11 1.86 -8.93
CA PRO A 126 -1.36 2.29 -7.74
C PRO A 126 -1.73 3.67 -7.24
N ARG A 127 -2.00 4.61 -8.15
CA ARG A 127 -2.38 5.99 -7.80
C ARG A 127 -3.78 6.11 -7.21
N GLY A 128 -4.60 5.08 -7.34
CA GLY A 128 -5.94 5.02 -6.75
C GLY A 128 -5.96 4.56 -5.30
N LEU A 129 -4.85 4.04 -4.77
CA LEU A 129 -4.77 3.50 -3.41
C LEU A 129 -4.78 4.58 -2.33
N LEU A 130 -4.07 5.68 -2.55
CA LEU A 130 -4.16 6.91 -1.78
C LEU A 130 -4.37 8.08 -2.73
N THR A 131 -5.46 8.79 -2.55
CA THR A 131 -5.77 9.97 -3.36
C THR A 131 -4.90 11.16 -2.92
N PRO A 132 -4.70 12.18 -3.76
CA PRO A 132 -3.99 13.40 -3.37
C PRO A 132 -4.58 14.05 -2.11
N VAL A 133 -5.91 14.03 -1.96
CA VAL A 133 -6.59 14.56 -0.76
C VAL A 133 -6.22 13.75 0.49
N GLU A 134 -6.23 12.42 0.39
CA GLU A 134 -5.83 11.56 1.50
C GLU A 134 -4.35 11.76 1.87
N LEU A 135 -3.47 11.92 0.88
CA LEU A 135 -2.06 12.21 1.12
C LEU A 135 -1.87 13.56 1.83
N ASP A 136 -2.63 14.59 1.45
CA ASP A 136 -2.57 15.89 2.12
C ASP A 136 -3.05 15.82 3.56
N LEU A 137 -4.05 14.98 3.85
CA LEU A 137 -4.52 14.73 5.22
C LEU A 137 -3.52 13.96 6.09
N LEU A 138 -2.63 13.18 5.50
CA LEU A 138 -1.60 12.40 6.20
C LEU A 138 -0.32 13.22 6.49
N LYS A 139 -0.03 14.25 5.73
CA LYS A 139 1.20 15.05 5.86
C LYS A 139 1.46 15.61 7.26
N PRO A 140 0.48 16.22 7.98
CA PRO A 140 0.73 16.77 9.31
C PRO A 140 1.24 15.71 10.29
N ALA A 141 0.65 14.51 10.27
CA ALA A 141 1.08 13.41 11.13
C ALA A 141 2.50 12.93 10.79
N ALA A 142 2.85 12.90 9.51
CA ALA A 142 4.19 12.56 9.06
C ALA A 142 5.25 13.59 9.51
N GLU A 143 4.93 14.88 9.43
CA GLU A 143 5.80 15.97 9.88
C GLU A 143 6.03 15.93 11.40
N GLU A 144 5.00 15.65 12.19
CA GLU A 144 5.12 15.47 13.64
C GLU A 144 6.04 14.28 14.00
N CYS A 145 5.92 13.17 13.29
CA CYS A 145 6.77 12.00 13.49
C CYS A 145 8.23 12.30 13.15
N SER A 146 8.49 12.95 12.03
CA SER A 146 9.84 13.32 11.59
C SER A 146 10.46 14.36 12.53
N GLY A 147 9.68 15.33 13.02
CA GLY A 147 10.12 16.34 13.98
C GLY A 147 10.53 15.75 15.33
N ARG A 148 9.82 14.73 15.81
CA ARG A 148 10.18 14.01 17.05
C ARG A 148 11.53 13.27 16.92
N MET A 149 11.85 12.75 15.76
CA MET A 149 13.14 12.10 15.51
C MET A 149 14.30 13.07 15.59
N LEU A 150 14.17 14.24 14.98
CA LEU A 150 15.22 15.27 15.02
C LEU A 150 15.49 15.73 16.46
N ALA A 151 14.45 15.98 17.25
CA ALA A 151 14.57 16.37 18.65
C ALA A 151 15.20 15.27 19.53
N ALA A 152 14.91 14.00 19.27
CA ALA A 152 15.51 12.87 19.98
C ALA A 152 16.98 12.65 19.60
N GLY A 153 17.35 12.94 18.34
CA GLY A 153 18.74 12.86 17.86
C GLY A 153 19.64 13.95 18.47
N GLU A 154 19.12 15.17 18.63
CA GLU A 154 19.84 16.27 19.25
C GLU A 154 20.05 16.07 20.76
N ALA A 155 19.08 15.49 21.45
CA ALA A 155 19.22 15.14 22.88
C ALA A 155 20.25 14.02 23.14
N GLY A 156 20.54 13.18 22.14
CA GLY A 156 21.57 12.12 22.23
C GLY A 156 23.01 12.59 22.04
N ILE A 157 23.22 13.76 21.48
CA ILE A 157 24.57 14.32 21.19
C ILE A 157 25.07 15.21 22.33
N ALA A 158 24.22 15.60 23.26
CA ALA A 158 24.55 16.50 24.39
C ALA A 158 25.06 15.78 25.66
N ARG A 159 25.64 14.59 25.50
CA ARG A 159 26.30 13.85 26.61
C ARG A 159 27.76 13.55 26.33
#